data_be24bc8d52da89e615e64fd06ceb4bf1
#
_entry.id   be24bc8d52da89e615e64fd06ceb4bf1
#
_cell.length_a   1.000
_cell.length_b   1.000
_cell.length_c   1.000
_cell.angle_alpha   90.00
_cell.angle_beta   90.00
_cell.angle_gamma   90.00
#
_symmetry.space_group_name_H-M   'P 1'
#
loop_
_entity.id
_entity.type
_entity.pdbx_description
1 polymer ?
#
loop_
_entity_poly.entity_id
_entity_poly.type
_entity_poly.pdbx_seq_one_letter_code
_entity_poly.pdbx_strand_id
1 'polypeptide(L)'
;AMSTGGRRLYTHKDMIQLHQILSLKSLGFSLDDIKSTLTSMDTPSEVANALTEQALAIKEKIRSLTDSLNAIEALREEVLQIQTVDFKKYADIITNLQMNNEYYWLIKHFDNETLEHIRGKFDKESGSFFMNRFNQLNAEAIEFQSSGIPPEDERAQALAKKFWDLVMEFTSGDTSMLTKLMELGVLENENHEREQKQTIVSEYLQPALDIYLSKSGMNPFKEDQV
;
A
#
# COMPACT_ATOMS: atom_id res chain seq x y z
N ALA A 1 24.22 -3.95 -32.08
CA ALA A 1 24.86 -4.51 -33.25
C ALA A 1 26.14 -5.26 -32.83
N MET A 2 26.68 -6.14 -33.74
CA MET A 2 27.98 -6.78 -33.53
C MET A 2 28.93 -6.33 -34.62
N SER A 3 30.22 -6.11 -34.29
CA SER A 3 31.28 -5.88 -35.27
C SER A 3 31.66 -7.18 -35.97
N THR A 4 32.36 -7.09 -37.10
CA THR A 4 32.94 -8.24 -37.82
C THR A 4 33.91 -9.08 -36.96
N GLY A 5 34.39 -8.55 -35.83
CA GLY A 5 35.23 -9.25 -34.84
C GLY A 5 34.47 -9.74 -33.59
N GLY A 6 33.13 -9.85 -33.61
CA GLY A 6 32.31 -10.37 -32.52
C GLY A 6 32.17 -9.44 -31.31
N ARG A 7 32.60 -8.17 -31.40
CA ARG A 7 32.44 -7.18 -30.33
C ARG A 7 31.07 -6.52 -30.42
N ARG A 8 30.41 -6.29 -29.25
CA ARG A 8 29.17 -5.53 -29.16
C ARG A 8 29.42 -4.06 -29.49
N LEU A 9 28.66 -3.52 -30.45
CA LEU A 9 28.66 -2.10 -30.79
C LEU A 9 27.44 -1.44 -30.14
N TYR A 10 27.68 -0.34 -29.46
CA TYR A 10 26.65 0.46 -28.80
C TYR A 10 26.47 1.79 -29.54
N THR A 11 25.21 2.21 -29.63
CA THR A 11 24.84 3.50 -30.22
C THR A 11 24.76 4.57 -29.13
N HIS A 12 24.62 5.85 -29.53
CA HIS A 12 24.32 6.93 -28.57
C HIS A 12 23.05 6.66 -27.76
N LYS A 13 22.04 6.07 -28.38
CA LYS A 13 20.80 5.67 -27.74
C LYS A 13 21.06 4.62 -26.65
N ASP A 14 21.84 3.61 -26.92
CA ASP A 14 22.23 2.59 -25.94
C ASP A 14 22.97 3.22 -24.74
N MET A 15 23.78 4.26 -24.96
CA MET A 15 24.49 4.98 -23.91
C MET A 15 23.51 5.77 -23.01
N ILE A 16 22.53 6.48 -23.58
CA ILE A 16 21.52 7.20 -22.82
C ILE A 16 20.70 6.21 -21.97
N GLN A 17 20.29 5.11 -22.57
CA GLN A 17 19.55 4.06 -21.86
C GLN A 17 20.37 3.44 -20.73
N LEU A 18 21.66 3.22 -20.93
CA LEU A 18 22.57 2.75 -19.89
C LEU A 18 22.66 3.75 -18.73
N HIS A 19 22.75 5.05 -19.02
CA HIS A 19 22.78 6.10 -18.01
C HIS A 19 21.50 6.11 -17.15
N GLN A 20 20.34 5.95 -17.78
CA GLN A 20 19.06 5.84 -17.03
C GLN A 20 19.05 4.61 -16.12
N ILE A 21 19.44 3.44 -16.64
CA ILE A 21 19.52 2.22 -15.84
C ILE A 21 20.44 2.42 -14.63
N LEU A 22 21.65 2.98 -14.85
CA LEU A 22 22.60 3.22 -13.77
C LEU A 22 22.10 4.22 -12.75
N SER A 23 21.44 5.29 -13.20
CA SER A 23 20.85 6.30 -12.33
C SER A 23 19.76 5.69 -11.42
N LEU A 24 18.78 4.99 -11.99
CA LEU A 24 17.72 4.34 -11.22
C LEU A 24 18.29 3.26 -10.29
N LYS A 25 19.27 2.49 -10.75
CA LYS A 25 19.92 1.47 -9.93
C LYS A 25 20.67 2.06 -8.74
N SER A 26 21.34 3.19 -8.92
CA SER A 26 22.03 3.89 -7.81
C SER A 26 21.07 4.41 -6.74
N LEU A 27 19.81 4.61 -7.11
CA LEU A 27 18.71 5.00 -6.21
C LEU A 27 17.99 3.79 -5.57
N GLY A 28 18.48 2.56 -5.82
CA GLY A 28 17.96 1.34 -5.20
C GLY A 28 16.72 0.75 -5.88
N PHE A 29 16.40 1.15 -7.12
CA PHE A 29 15.33 0.51 -7.89
C PHE A 29 15.70 -0.92 -8.28
N SER A 30 14.72 -1.83 -8.26
CA SER A 30 14.90 -3.18 -8.79
C SER A 30 15.04 -3.18 -10.29
N LEU A 31 15.62 -4.25 -10.86
CA LEU A 31 15.75 -4.35 -12.33
C LEU A 31 14.38 -4.45 -13.02
N ASP A 32 13.37 -5.00 -12.36
CA ASP A 32 12.02 -5.10 -12.90
C ASP A 32 11.33 -3.73 -12.91
N ASP A 33 11.48 -2.92 -11.87
CA ASP A 33 11.00 -1.53 -11.83
C ASP A 33 11.66 -0.70 -12.92
N ILE A 34 12.99 -0.83 -13.07
CA ILE A 34 13.74 -0.13 -14.11
C ILE A 34 13.25 -0.53 -15.50
N LYS A 35 13.00 -1.82 -15.72
CA LYS A 35 12.52 -2.34 -17.01
C LYS A 35 11.13 -1.80 -17.36
N SER A 36 10.25 -1.67 -16.39
CA SER A 36 8.89 -1.10 -16.60
C SER A 36 8.91 0.40 -16.91
N THR A 37 9.93 1.12 -16.42
CA THR A 37 10.10 2.58 -16.60
C THR A 37 10.85 2.95 -17.89
N LEU A 38 11.56 1.98 -18.52
CA LEU A 38 12.30 2.23 -19.75
C LEU A 38 11.35 2.31 -20.95
N THR A 39 11.25 3.51 -21.53
CA THR A 39 10.49 3.79 -22.76
C THR A 39 11.39 3.99 -23.97
N SER A 40 10.81 3.97 -25.16
CA SER A 40 11.54 4.32 -26.39
C SER A 40 11.97 5.80 -26.36
N MET A 41 13.11 6.14 -26.97
CA MET A 41 13.72 7.48 -26.92
C MET A 41 14.19 7.91 -28.31
N ASP A 42 13.29 7.84 -29.27
CA ASP A 42 13.59 8.17 -30.66
C ASP A 42 13.39 9.64 -31.00
N THR A 43 12.57 10.35 -30.20
CA THR A 43 12.25 11.77 -30.38
C THR A 43 12.51 12.57 -29.09
N PRO A 44 12.76 13.91 -29.17
CA PRO A 44 12.89 14.77 -28.00
C PRO A 44 11.69 14.69 -27.03
N SER A 45 10.49 14.49 -27.57
CA SER A 45 9.27 14.34 -26.79
C SER A 45 9.26 13.04 -25.98
N GLU A 46 9.69 11.93 -26.57
CA GLU A 46 9.82 10.65 -25.85
C GLU A 46 10.88 10.70 -24.76
N VAL A 47 12.01 11.38 -25.02
CA VAL A 47 13.04 11.62 -24.00
C VAL A 47 12.47 12.45 -22.84
N ALA A 48 11.73 13.51 -23.14
CA ALA A 48 11.10 14.36 -22.11
C ALA A 48 10.08 13.56 -21.27
N ASN A 49 9.27 12.72 -21.90
CA ASN A 49 8.33 11.84 -21.22
C ASN A 49 9.06 10.83 -20.32
N ALA A 50 10.09 10.18 -20.84
CA ALA A 50 10.91 9.23 -20.05
C ALA A 50 11.54 9.89 -18.82
N LEU A 51 12.03 11.13 -18.95
CA LEU A 51 12.56 11.91 -17.82
C LEU A 51 11.47 12.28 -16.82
N THR A 52 10.26 12.58 -17.28
CA THR A 52 9.12 12.86 -16.42
C THR A 52 8.73 11.61 -15.61
N GLU A 53 8.61 10.46 -16.25
CA GLU A 53 8.33 9.18 -15.57
C GLU A 53 9.43 8.83 -14.55
N GLN A 54 10.69 9.03 -14.93
CA GLN A 54 11.81 8.83 -14.02
C GLN A 54 11.72 9.77 -12.79
N ALA A 55 11.37 11.04 -13.00
CA ALA A 55 11.20 11.99 -11.91
C ALA A 55 10.05 11.62 -10.98
N LEU A 56 8.94 11.10 -11.52
CA LEU A 56 7.81 10.59 -10.73
C LEU A 56 8.23 9.38 -9.89
N ALA A 57 8.93 8.41 -10.48
CA ALA A 57 9.41 7.24 -9.76
C ALA A 57 10.38 7.62 -8.61
N ILE A 58 11.26 8.59 -8.84
CA ILE A 58 12.16 9.12 -7.80
C ILE A 58 11.38 9.81 -6.68
N LYS A 59 10.37 10.63 -7.00
CA LYS A 59 9.50 11.27 -6.00
C LYS A 59 8.80 10.24 -5.12
N GLU A 60 8.27 9.17 -5.73
CA GLU A 60 7.67 8.06 -4.98
C GLU A 60 8.68 7.38 -4.06
N LYS A 61 9.90 7.16 -4.53
CA LYS A 61 10.96 6.58 -3.70
C LYS A 61 11.35 7.50 -2.52
N ILE A 62 11.45 8.81 -2.76
CA ILE A 62 11.71 9.79 -1.71
C ILE A 62 10.58 9.74 -0.67
N ARG A 63 9.32 9.71 -1.11
CA ARG A 63 8.16 9.60 -0.22
C ARG A 63 8.26 8.35 0.65
N SER A 64 8.46 7.18 0.04
CA SER A 64 8.59 5.91 0.76
C SER A 64 9.74 5.92 1.79
N LEU A 65 10.89 6.50 1.44
CA LEU A 65 12.03 6.62 2.35
C LEU A 65 11.76 7.61 3.49
N THR A 66 11.07 8.71 3.22
CA THR A 66 10.66 9.69 4.24
C THR A 66 9.71 9.05 5.24
N ASP A 67 8.72 8.31 4.75
CA ASP A 67 7.78 7.58 5.60
C ASP A 67 8.49 6.54 6.48
N SER A 68 9.47 5.84 5.91
CA SER A 68 10.30 4.87 6.66
C SER A 68 11.15 5.56 7.75
N LEU A 69 11.70 6.74 7.44
CA LEU A 69 12.45 7.52 8.41
C LEU A 69 11.56 7.96 9.57
N ASN A 70 10.41 8.54 9.28
CA ASN A 70 9.45 9.00 10.29
C ASN A 70 9.02 7.85 11.22
N ALA A 71 8.79 6.66 10.67
CA ALA A 71 8.45 5.48 11.47
C ALA A 71 9.56 5.05 12.42
N ILE A 72 10.81 5.06 11.93
CA ILE A 72 11.98 4.71 12.75
C ILE A 72 12.18 5.74 13.84
N GLU A 73 11.99 7.04 13.54
CA GLU A 73 12.10 8.11 14.52
C GLU A 73 11.00 8.03 15.58
N ALA A 74 9.74 7.79 15.18
CA ALA A 74 8.64 7.60 16.11
C ALA A 74 8.87 6.40 17.04
N LEU A 75 9.36 5.28 16.50
CA LEU A 75 9.71 4.10 17.29
C LEU A 75 10.85 4.39 18.27
N ARG A 76 11.84 5.17 17.87
CA ARG A 76 12.93 5.62 18.75
C ARG A 76 12.40 6.40 19.95
N GLU A 77 11.51 7.35 19.71
CA GLU A 77 10.90 8.15 20.78
C GLU A 77 10.07 7.26 21.73
N GLU A 78 9.29 6.31 21.18
CA GLU A 78 8.51 5.36 21.97
C GLU A 78 9.43 4.55 22.91
N VAL A 79 10.53 4.01 22.39
CA VAL A 79 11.52 3.24 23.20
C VAL A 79 12.13 4.10 24.30
N LEU A 80 12.45 5.36 24.02
CA LEU A 80 13.02 6.30 24.99
C LEU A 80 12.03 6.67 26.10
N GLN A 81 10.73 6.78 25.79
CA GLN A 81 9.68 7.13 26.75
C GLN A 81 9.32 5.95 27.66
N ILE A 82 9.18 4.75 27.11
CA ILE A 82 8.69 3.57 27.84
C ILE A 82 9.82 2.86 28.59
N GLN A 83 11.09 3.09 28.19
CA GLN A 83 12.29 2.39 28.72
C GLN A 83 12.24 0.85 28.64
N THR A 84 11.29 0.32 27.86
CA THR A 84 11.15 -1.11 27.57
C THR A 84 11.06 -1.31 26.05
N VAL A 85 11.67 -2.38 25.58
CA VAL A 85 11.69 -2.70 24.13
C VAL A 85 10.82 -3.92 23.89
N ASP A 86 9.73 -3.76 23.17
CA ASP A 86 9.02 -4.87 22.56
C ASP A 86 9.78 -5.29 21.27
N PHE A 87 10.75 -6.17 21.43
CA PHE A 87 11.58 -6.65 20.33
C PHE A 87 10.77 -7.31 19.20
N LYS A 88 9.61 -7.90 19.53
CA LYS A 88 8.75 -8.58 18.58
C LYS A 88 8.06 -7.58 17.66
N LYS A 89 7.45 -6.56 18.26
CA LYS A 89 6.82 -5.45 17.54
C LYS A 89 7.85 -4.67 16.70
N TYR A 90 9.05 -4.46 17.24
CA TYR A 90 10.15 -3.85 16.51
C TYR A 90 10.52 -4.64 15.25
N ALA A 91 10.66 -5.97 15.36
CA ALA A 91 10.96 -6.83 14.22
C ALA A 91 9.88 -6.78 13.15
N ASP A 92 8.59 -6.71 13.53
CA ASP A 92 7.48 -6.59 12.58
C ASP A 92 7.52 -5.27 11.81
N ILE A 93 7.76 -4.15 12.50
CA ILE A 93 7.89 -2.85 11.86
C ILE A 93 9.03 -2.87 10.84
N ILE A 94 10.21 -3.34 11.22
CA ILE A 94 11.36 -3.43 10.31
C ILE A 94 11.08 -4.35 9.12
N THR A 95 10.44 -5.49 9.34
CA THR A 95 10.08 -6.43 8.26
C THR A 95 9.12 -5.77 7.27
N ASN A 96 8.10 -5.08 7.77
CA ASN A 96 7.13 -4.40 6.91
C ASN A 96 7.74 -3.21 6.15
N LEU A 97 8.65 -2.45 6.77
CA LEU A 97 9.44 -1.43 6.08
C LEU A 97 10.28 -2.02 4.94
N GLN A 98 10.94 -3.16 5.16
CA GLN A 98 11.71 -3.85 4.12
C GLN A 98 10.84 -4.38 2.97
N MET A 99 9.58 -4.70 3.24
CA MET A 99 8.61 -5.13 2.24
C MET A 99 7.92 -3.97 1.51
N ASN A 100 8.29 -2.71 1.80
CA ASN A 100 7.62 -1.49 1.33
C ASN A 100 6.10 -1.52 1.61
N ASN A 101 5.69 -2.11 2.72
CA ASN A 101 4.31 -2.10 3.14
C ASN A 101 3.94 -0.70 3.63
N GLU A 102 3.11 0.01 2.88
CA GLU A 102 2.66 1.37 3.21
C GLU A 102 1.89 1.48 4.53
N TYR A 103 1.40 0.34 5.04
CA TYR A 103 0.61 0.27 6.28
C TYR A 103 1.41 -0.20 7.49
N TYR A 104 2.76 -0.23 7.41
CA TYR A 104 3.62 -0.62 8.54
C TYR A 104 3.36 0.22 9.81
N TRP A 105 2.89 1.46 9.65
CA TRP A 105 2.57 2.36 10.74
C TRP A 105 1.36 1.87 11.58
N LEU A 106 0.45 1.08 11.00
CA LEU A 106 -0.66 0.47 11.73
C LEU A 106 -0.19 -0.57 12.75
N ILE A 107 0.97 -1.19 12.54
CA ILE A 107 1.52 -2.25 13.41
C ILE A 107 1.71 -1.72 14.83
N LYS A 108 2.08 -0.45 14.99
CA LYS A 108 2.23 0.17 16.31
C LYS A 108 0.91 0.23 17.10
N HIS A 109 -0.23 0.24 16.40
CA HIS A 109 -1.56 0.32 16.98
C HIS A 109 -2.22 -1.04 17.17
N PHE A 110 -1.68 -2.11 16.57
CA PHE A 110 -2.16 -3.46 16.76
C PHE A 110 -1.72 -4.00 18.13
N ASP A 111 -2.65 -4.66 18.82
CA ASP A 111 -2.31 -5.45 19.99
C ASP A 111 -1.57 -6.75 19.62
N ASN A 112 -0.97 -7.40 20.61
CA ASN A 112 -0.19 -8.61 20.39
C ASN A 112 -1.03 -9.76 19.80
N GLU A 113 -2.31 -9.84 20.12
CA GLU A 113 -3.22 -10.86 19.60
C GLU A 113 -3.43 -10.69 18.08
N THR A 114 -3.71 -9.46 17.65
CA THR A 114 -3.84 -9.11 16.22
C THR A 114 -2.54 -9.37 15.46
N LEU A 115 -1.39 -9.01 16.04
CA LEU A 115 -0.09 -9.26 15.41
C LEU A 115 0.22 -10.76 15.28
N GLU A 116 -0.12 -11.58 16.29
CA GLU A 116 0.03 -13.04 16.20
C GLU A 116 -0.89 -13.64 15.13
N HIS A 117 -2.13 -13.14 15.05
CA HIS A 117 -3.06 -13.55 14.00
C HIS A 117 -2.48 -13.27 12.61
N ILE A 118 -1.98 -12.05 12.38
CA ILE A 118 -1.35 -11.64 11.11
C ILE A 118 -0.16 -12.55 10.78
N ARG A 119 0.74 -12.78 11.74
CA ARG A 119 1.91 -13.67 11.56
C ARG A 119 1.53 -15.11 11.26
N GLY A 120 0.47 -15.61 11.91
CA GLY A 120 -0.01 -16.98 11.71
C GLY A 120 -0.71 -17.19 10.38
N LYS A 121 -1.30 -16.12 9.83
CA LYS A 121 -2.14 -16.19 8.63
C LYS A 121 -1.41 -15.82 7.35
N PHE A 122 -0.50 -14.84 7.41
CA PHE A 122 0.14 -14.29 6.24
C PHE A 122 1.64 -14.53 6.25
N ASP A 123 2.14 -15.10 5.16
CA ASP A 123 3.55 -15.05 4.80
C ASP A 123 3.82 -13.82 3.88
N LYS A 124 5.05 -13.68 3.41
CA LYS A 124 5.44 -12.55 2.56
C LYS A 124 4.63 -12.47 1.26
N GLU A 125 4.34 -13.62 0.64
CA GLU A 125 3.66 -13.68 -0.66
C GLU A 125 2.16 -13.40 -0.49
N SER A 126 1.50 -14.13 0.42
CA SER A 126 0.07 -13.96 0.72
C SER A 126 -0.25 -12.59 1.32
N GLY A 127 0.63 -12.05 2.18
CA GLY A 127 0.50 -10.71 2.72
C GLY A 127 0.59 -9.63 1.63
N SER A 128 1.56 -9.74 0.71
CA SER A 128 1.67 -8.82 -0.43
C SER A 128 0.46 -8.91 -1.36
N PHE A 129 -0.05 -10.11 -1.63
CA PHE A 129 -1.25 -10.30 -2.44
C PHE A 129 -2.49 -9.69 -1.78
N PHE A 130 -2.66 -9.88 -0.47
CA PHE A 130 -3.73 -9.27 0.31
C PHE A 130 -3.67 -7.74 0.23
N MET A 131 -2.50 -7.14 0.47
CA MET A 131 -2.29 -5.69 0.42
C MET A 131 -2.56 -5.10 -0.97
N ASN A 132 -2.15 -5.80 -2.03
CA ASN A 132 -2.46 -5.36 -3.40
C ASN A 132 -3.97 -5.31 -3.66
N ARG A 133 -4.73 -6.31 -3.20
CA ARG A 133 -6.20 -6.30 -3.30
C ARG A 133 -6.82 -5.16 -2.50
N PHE A 134 -6.34 -4.94 -1.29
CA PHE A 134 -6.79 -3.82 -0.45
C PHE A 134 -6.56 -2.47 -1.12
N ASN A 135 -5.37 -2.25 -1.68
CA ASN A 135 -5.03 -1.02 -2.40
C ASN A 135 -5.90 -0.83 -3.65
N GLN A 136 -6.19 -1.89 -4.39
CA GLN A 136 -7.09 -1.83 -5.55
C GLN A 136 -8.51 -1.42 -5.16
N LEU A 137 -9.06 -1.98 -4.08
CA LEU A 137 -10.39 -1.61 -3.59
C LEU A 137 -10.45 -0.16 -3.10
N ASN A 138 -9.41 0.32 -2.44
CA ASN A 138 -9.31 1.72 -2.03
C ASN A 138 -9.24 2.66 -3.24
N ALA A 139 -8.47 2.32 -4.27
CA ALA A 139 -8.40 3.10 -5.51
C ALA A 139 -9.76 3.13 -6.23
N GLU A 140 -10.48 1.99 -6.32
CA GLU A 140 -11.81 1.89 -6.89
C GLU A 140 -12.83 2.75 -6.09
N ALA A 141 -12.73 2.79 -4.76
CA ALA A 141 -13.57 3.63 -3.90
C ALA A 141 -13.35 5.14 -4.15
N ILE A 142 -12.10 5.56 -4.27
CA ILE A 142 -11.73 6.95 -4.58
C ILE A 142 -12.24 7.35 -5.97
N GLU A 143 -12.11 6.46 -6.96
CA GLU A 143 -12.62 6.70 -8.32
C GLU A 143 -14.14 6.84 -8.32
N PHE A 144 -14.86 5.97 -7.61
CA PHE A 144 -16.32 6.03 -7.52
C PHE A 144 -16.80 7.30 -6.84
N GLN A 145 -16.16 7.69 -5.73
CA GLN A 145 -16.49 8.94 -5.05
C GLN A 145 -16.25 10.15 -5.97
N SER A 146 -15.08 10.22 -6.62
CA SER A 146 -14.73 11.34 -7.51
C SER A 146 -15.65 11.42 -8.75
N SER A 147 -16.16 10.26 -9.20
CA SER A 147 -17.12 10.15 -10.31
C SER A 147 -18.57 10.38 -9.87
N GLY A 148 -18.83 10.64 -8.58
CA GLY A 148 -20.15 10.88 -8.04
C GLY A 148 -21.09 9.66 -8.09
N ILE A 149 -20.53 8.44 -8.06
CA ILE A 149 -21.31 7.20 -8.00
C ILE A 149 -21.88 7.07 -6.58
N PRO A 150 -23.22 7.02 -6.43
CA PRO A 150 -23.81 6.93 -5.10
C PRO A 150 -23.59 5.56 -4.46
N PRO A 151 -23.55 5.47 -3.12
CA PRO A 151 -23.34 4.21 -2.40
C PRO A 151 -24.38 3.11 -2.70
N GLU A 152 -25.57 3.48 -3.13
CA GLU A 152 -26.68 2.56 -3.49
C GLU A 152 -26.51 1.93 -4.88
N ASP A 153 -25.65 2.47 -5.74
CA ASP A 153 -25.38 1.97 -7.10
C ASP A 153 -24.88 0.51 -7.04
N GLU A 154 -25.29 -0.29 -8.02
CA GLU A 154 -24.89 -1.71 -8.06
C GLU A 154 -23.37 -1.91 -8.07
N ARG A 155 -22.61 -1.01 -8.69
CA ARG A 155 -21.14 -1.03 -8.70
C ARG A 155 -20.56 -0.76 -7.32
N ALA A 156 -21.09 0.23 -6.58
CA ALA A 156 -20.72 0.54 -5.22
C ALA A 156 -21.05 -0.61 -4.27
N GLN A 157 -22.20 -1.27 -4.46
CA GLN A 157 -22.59 -2.44 -3.68
C GLN A 157 -21.71 -3.66 -3.99
N ALA A 158 -21.28 -3.84 -5.25
CA ALA A 158 -20.31 -4.86 -5.62
C ALA A 158 -18.92 -4.59 -4.98
N LEU A 159 -18.50 -3.34 -4.93
CA LEU A 159 -17.28 -2.92 -4.23
C LEU A 159 -17.37 -3.17 -2.72
N ALA A 160 -18.48 -2.79 -2.09
CA ALA A 160 -18.75 -3.03 -0.67
C ALA A 160 -18.69 -4.54 -0.33
N LYS A 161 -19.27 -5.38 -1.20
CA LYS A 161 -19.17 -6.83 -1.04
C LYS A 161 -17.72 -7.33 -1.10
N LYS A 162 -16.95 -6.91 -2.11
CA LYS A 162 -15.53 -7.30 -2.24
C LYS A 162 -14.71 -6.86 -1.02
N PHE A 163 -14.98 -5.65 -0.52
CA PHE A 163 -14.31 -5.12 0.66
C PHE A 163 -14.68 -5.95 1.91
N TRP A 164 -15.97 -6.27 2.08
CA TRP A 164 -16.42 -7.13 3.15
C TRP A 164 -15.80 -8.53 3.10
N ASP A 165 -15.76 -9.15 1.91
CA ASP A 165 -15.12 -10.45 1.71
C ASP A 165 -13.63 -10.40 2.12
N LEU A 166 -12.94 -9.30 1.81
CA LEU A 166 -11.54 -9.09 2.20
C LEU A 166 -11.37 -8.94 3.72
N VAL A 167 -12.26 -8.21 4.38
CA VAL A 167 -12.27 -8.06 5.85
C VAL A 167 -12.53 -9.40 6.52
N MET A 168 -13.49 -10.19 6.04
CA MET A 168 -13.78 -11.53 6.55
C MET A 168 -12.61 -12.50 6.32
N GLU A 169 -11.92 -12.37 5.19
CA GLU A 169 -10.68 -13.10 4.94
C GLU A 169 -9.60 -12.72 5.97
N PHE A 170 -9.39 -11.41 6.22
CA PHE A 170 -8.40 -10.93 7.19
C PHE A 170 -8.68 -11.44 8.60
N THR A 171 -9.90 -11.28 9.06
CA THR A 171 -10.30 -11.65 10.43
C THR A 171 -10.53 -13.15 10.63
N SER A 172 -10.52 -13.95 9.56
CA SER A 172 -10.96 -15.37 9.59
C SER A 172 -12.40 -15.54 10.11
N GLY A 173 -13.23 -14.51 9.95
CA GLY A 173 -14.61 -14.49 10.46
C GLY A 173 -14.74 -14.10 11.93
N ASP A 174 -13.64 -13.72 12.59
CA ASP A 174 -13.67 -13.23 13.98
C ASP A 174 -14.19 -11.80 14.03
N THR A 175 -15.41 -11.64 14.55
CA THR A 175 -16.07 -10.33 14.66
C THR A 175 -15.45 -9.42 15.72
N SER A 176 -14.72 -9.97 16.71
CA SER A 176 -14.03 -9.15 17.72
C SER A 176 -12.90 -8.33 17.10
N MET A 177 -12.24 -8.85 16.07
CA MET A 177 -11.23 -8.14 15.29
C MET A 177 -11.82 -7.02 14.43
N LEU A 178 -13.08 -7.12 14.00
CA LEU A 178 -13.74 -6.07 13.21
C LEU A 178 -13.79 -4.75 13.96
N THR A 179 -14.20 -4.77 15.21
CA THR A 179 -14.25 -3.56 16.05
C THR A 179 -12.87 -2.92 16.16
N LYS A 180 -11.83 -3.71 16.42
CA LYS A 180 -10.44 -3.24 16.46
C LYS A 180 -10.00 -2.62 15.14
N LEU A 181 -10.34 -3.24 13.98
CA LEU A 181 -9.99 -2.71 12.65
C LEU A 181 -10.73 -1.40 12.34
N MET A 182 -11.98 -1.26 12.77
CA MET A 182 -12.74 -0.02 12.59
C MET A 182 -12.17 1.13 13.43
N GLU A 183 -11.75 0.87 14.65
CA GLU A 183 -11.07 1.84 15.50
C GLU A 183 -9.78 2.35 14.87
N LEU A 184 -9.02 1.47 14.18
CA LEU A 184 -7.82 1.83 13.45
C LEU A 184 -8.10 2.72 12.23
N GLY A 185 -9.26 2.57 11.60
CA GLY A 185 -9.69 3.41 10.48
C GLY A 185 -9.90 4.89 10.83
N VAL A 186 -10.00 5.22 12.12
CA VAL A 186 -10.22 6.58 12.65
C VAL A 186 -8.92 7.23 13.16
N LEU A 187 -7.79 6.48 13.16
CA LEU A 187 -6.53 7.02 13.67
C LEU A 187 -5.98 8.13 12.78
N GLU A 188 -5.65 9.26 13.41
CA GLU A 188 -4.91 10.36 12.77
C GLU A 188 -3.57 9.86 12.25
N ASN A 189 -3.30 10.12 10.98
CA ASN A 189 -2.03 9.78 10.36
C ASN A 189 -1.18 11.05 10.25
N GLU A 190 0.08 10.97 10.66
CA GLU A 190 1.04 12.09 10.53
C GLU A 190 1.29 12.49 9.05
N ASN A 191 0.89 11.64 8.11
CA ASN A 191 0.98 11.93 6.68
C ASN A 191 -0.37 12.44 6.13
N HIS A 192 -0.46 13.74 5.93
CA HIS A 192 -1.68 14.47 5.52
C HIS A 192 -2.31 13.94 4.21
N GLU A 193 -1.51 13.48 3.26
CA GLU A 193 -2.01 12.93 1.98
C GLU A 193 -2.65 11.55 2.16
N ARG A 194 -2.07 10.71 3.04
CA ARG A 194 -2.63 9.40 3.40
C ARG A 194 -3.91 9.56 4.21
N GLU A 195 -3.90 10.49 5.17
CA GLU A 195 -5.08 10.83 5.96
C GLU A 195 -6.25 11.25 5.05
N GLN A 196 -5.99 12.13 4.08
CA GLN A 196 -7.02 12.53 3.11
C GLN A 196 -7.56 11.35 2.29
N LYS A 197 -6.68 10.50 1.76
CA LYS A 197 -7.11 9.29 1.02
C LYS A 197 -7.91 8.34 1.90
N GLN A 198 -7.49 8.14 3.13
CA GLN A 198 -8.19 7.27 4.09
C GLN A 198 -9.56 7.82 4.47
N THR A 199 -9.66 9.14 4.69
CA THR A 199 -10.92 9.82 4.94
C THR A 199 -11.88 9.66 3.76
N ILE A 200 -11.41 9.90 2.53
CA ILE A 200 -12.20 9.74 1.31
C ILE A 200 -12.73 8.30 1.18
N VAL A 201 -11.86 7.31 1.38
CA VAL A 201 -12.23 5.89 1.30
C VAL A 201 -13.26 5.54 2.38
N SER A 202 -13.02 5.99 3.62
CA SER A 202 -13.93 5.73 4.74
C SER A 202 -15.30 6.37 4.53
N GLU A 203 -15.35 7.64 4.14
CA GLU A 203 -16.59 8.37 3.87
C GLU A 203 -17.43 7.75 2.75
N TYR A 204 -16.80 7.10 1.77
CA TYR A 204 -17.48 6.44 0.68
C TYR A 204 -17.87 4.99 0.99
N LEU A 205 -16.92 4.21 1.55
CA LEU A 205 -17.14 2.78 1.79
C LEU A 205 -18.10 2.52 2.97
N GLN A 206 -18.08 3.36 4.01
CA GLN A 206 -18.93 3.13 5.17
C GLN A 206 -20.42 3.10 4.80
N PRO A 207 -20.99 4.11 4.12
CA PRO A 207 -22.39 4.05 3.69
C PRO A 207 -22.69 2.88 2.74
N ALA A 208 -21.76 2.55 1.83
CA ALA A 208 -21.96 1.44 0.91
C ALA A 208 -21.98 0.08 1.64
N LEU A 209 -21.12 -0.11 2.64
CA LEU A 209 -21.11 -1.29 3.50
C LEU A 209 -22.38 -1.40 4.35
N ASP A 210 -22.83 -0.29 4.95
CA ASP A 210 -24.04 -0.28 5.75
C ASP A 210 -25.26 -0.75 4.94
N ILE A 211 -25.37 -0.27 3.70
CA ILE A 211 -26.42 -0.69 2.77
C ILE A 211 -26.28 -2.17 2.41
N TYR A 212 -25.05 -2.61 2.08
CA TYR A 212 -24.76 -4.00 1.71
C TYR A 212 -25.12 -4.96 2.85
N LEU A 213 -24.64 -4.68 4.07
CA LEU A 213 -24.87 -5.50 5.25
C LEU A 213 -26.35 -5.56 5.62
N SER A 214 -27.05 -4.41 5.54
CA SER A 214 -28.51 -4.35 5.79
C SER A 214 -29.29 -5.21 4.79
N LYS A 215 -28.95 -5.12 3.49
CA LYS A 215 -29.59 -5.93 2.42
C LYS A 215 -29.29 -7.43 2.57
N SER A 216 -28.12 -7.77 3.05
CA SER A 216 -27.69 -9.16 3.25
C SER A 216 -28.21 -9.78 4.55
N GLY A 217 -28.92 -9.01 5.38
CA GLY A 217 -29.40 -9.48 6.70
C GLY A 217 -28.27 -9.73 7.70
N MET A 218 -27.05 -9.27 7.40
CA MET A 218 -25.90 -9.40 8.26
C MET A 218 -25.82 -8.18 9.19
N ASN A 219 -25.71 -8.43 10.48
CA ASN A 219 -25.39 -7.39 11.45
C ASN A 219 -24.20 -7.86 12.28
N PRO A 220 -22.97 -7.51 11.82
CA PRO A 220 -21.74 -7.95 12.48
C PRO A 220 -21.55 -7.36 13.88
N PHE A 221 -22.38 -6.37 14.28
CA PHE A 221 -22.32 -5.67 15.56
C PHE A 221 -23.46 -6.06 16.52
N LYS A 222 -24.29 -7.03 16.18
CA LYS A 222 -25.17 -7.63 17.16
C LYS A 222 -24.35 -8.55 18.05
N GLU A 223 -24.04 -8.08 19.25
CA GLU A 223 -23.72 -8.98 20.34
C GLU A 223 -24.86 -10.00 20.45
N ASP A 224 -24.52 -11.29 20.38
CA ASP A 224 -25.46 -12.34 20.78
C ASP A 224 -25.81 -12.08 22.23
N GLN A 225 -26.97 -11.45 22.47
CA GLN A 225 -27.60 -11.43 23.78
C GLN A 225 -28.06 -12.88 24.06
N VAL A 226 -27.18 -13.60 24.74
CA VAL A 226 -27.51 -14.85 25.44
C VAL A 226 -27.50 -14.59 26.93
#